data_256afb7ba3391ff78d0d19082b59832f
#
_entry.id   256afb7ba3391ff78d0d19082b59832f
#
_cell.length_a   1.000
_cell.length_b   1.000
_cell.length_c   1.000
_cell.angle_alpha   90.00
_cell.angle_beta   90.00
_cell.angle_gamma   90.00
#
_symmetry.space_group_name_H-M   'P 1'
#
loop_
_entity.id
_entity.type
_entity.pdbx_description
1 polymer ?
#
loop_
_entity_poly.entity_id
_entity_poly.type
_entity_poly.pdbx_seq_one_letter_code
_entity_poly.pdbx_strand_id
1 'polypeptide(L)'
;MVKYGLCCISNVLTEQRKLKFSIMRYNQYCKLGHDAALPIIAERTENNLLVTEQIIKLCASKGWTYRVSSCLFPLLTYKHAKFEYHDMPNWVKLDEIFLRIANFVCDNNVRISCHPDQFNVLASNNPDVVDRTVIELEHHGWMMDKLGGDRSHNTPINIHPATSKGDPADISKRFYEAFQRCSPRVQSRLVVE
;
A
#
# COMPACT_ATOMS: atom_id res chain seq x y z
N MET A 1 -17.47 -1.24 21.33
CA MET A 1 -18.35 -1.25 20.12
C MET A 1 -17.58 -1.91 19.00
N VAL A 2 -18.15 -2.93 18.32
CA VAL A 2 -17.52 -3.59 17.16
C VAL A 2 -17.65 -2.66 15.96
N LYS A 3 -16.54 -2.40 15.25
CA LYS A 3 -16.55 -1.66 13.98
C LYS A 3 -16.35 -2.63 12.82
N TYR A 4 -17.11 -2.48 11.77
CA TYR A 4 -16.88 -3.19 10.52
C TYR A 4 -15.78 -2.53 9.71
N GLY A 5 -15.07 -3.30 8.88
CA GLY A 5 -14.05 -2.80 7.97
C GLY A 5 -14.27 -3.33 6.56
N LEU A 6 -14.08 -2.47 5.58
CA LEU A 6 -14.05 -2.88 4.17
C LEU A 6 -12.61 -3.19 3.78
N CYS A 7 -12.41 -4.35 3.15
CA CYS A 7 -11.10 -4.81 2.73
C CYS A 7 -10.91 -4.58 1.22
N CYS A 8 -9.99 -3.74 0.86
CA CYS A 8 -9.45 -3.49 -0.48
C CYS A 8 -10.47 -3.05 -1.54
N ILE A 9 -11.52 -3.84 -1.82
CA ILE A 9 -12.42 -3.67 -2.97
C ILE A 9 -13.86 -3.51 -2.48
N SER A 10 -14.62 -2.62 -3.10
CA SER A 10 -16.06 -2.49 -2.88
C SER A 10 -16.82 -3.05 -4.08
N ASN A 11 -17.43 -4.23 -3.93
CA ASN A 11 -18.26 -4.83 -4.97
C ASN A 11 -19.46 -3.93 -5.34
N VAL A 12 -20.06 -3.26 -4.35
CA VAL A 12 -21.16 -2.32 -4.57
C VAL A 12 -20.75 -1.18 -5.50
N LEU A 13 -19.60 -0.55 -5.27
CA LEU A 13 -19.11 0.52 -6.13
C LEU A 13 -18.67 0.01 -7.49
N THR A 14 -18.12 -1.21 -7.56
CA THR A 14 -17.74 -1.85 -8.82
C THR A 14 -18.97 -2.12 -9.70
N GLU A 15 -20.03 -2.66 -9.14
CA GLU A 15 -21.25 -2.98 -9.86
C GLU A 15 -22.05 -1.73 -10.25
N GLN A 16 -22.29 -0.81 -9.31
CA GLN A 16 -23.13 0.37 -9.51
C GLN A 16 -22.43 1.49 -10.29
N ARG A 17 -21.11 1.68 -10.10
CA ARG A 17 -20.37 2.81 -10.67
C ARG A 17 -19.22 2.40 -11.57
N LYS A 18 -19.03 1.11 -11.84
CA LYS A 18 -17.91 0.53 -12.61
C LYS A 18 -16.52 0.95 -12.08
N LEU A 19 -16.43 1.27 -10.80
CA LEU A 19 -15.18 1.66 -10.14
C LEU A 19 -14.38 0.40 -9.79
N LYS A 20 -13.23 0.23 -10.44
CA LYS A 20 -12.33 -0.91 -10.22
C LYS A 20 -10.88 -0.47 -10.28
N PHE A 21 -10.04 -1.14 -9.51
CA PHE A 21 -8.59 -0.96 -9.59
C PHE A 21 -8.04 -1.47 -10.92
N SER A 22 -7.05 -0.78 -11.43
CA SER A 22 -6.31 -1.12 -12.65
C SER A 22 -4.88 -1.44 -12.31
N ILE A 23 -4.39 -2.61 -12.74
CA ILE A 23 -3.01 -3.06 -12.52
C ILE A 23 -2.26 -3.12 -13.85
N MET A 24 -0.92 -3.06 -13.80
CA MET A 24 -0.04 -3.41 -14.91
C MET A 24 0.84 -4.59 -14.51
N ARG A 25 0.83 -5.64 -15.31
CA ARG A 25 1.76 -6.77 -15.13
C ARG A 25 3.10 -6.44 -15.76
N TYR A 26 4.19 -6.92 -15.19
CA TYR A 26 5.54 -6.66 -15.70
C TYR A 26 5.72 -7.12 -17.17
N ASN A 27 5.13 -8.25 -17.56
CA ASN A 27 5.17 -8.69 -18.96
C ASN A 27 4.51 -7.69 -19.93
N GLN A 28 3.46 -6.99 -19.49
CA GLN A 28 2.83 -5.93 -20.29
C GLN A 28 3.75 -4.71 -20.38
N TYR A 29 4.37 -4.33 -19.27
CA TYR A 29 5.37 -3.26 -19.22
C TYR A 29 6.53 -3.53 -20.21
N CYS A 30 7.11 -4.74 -20.19
CA CYS A 30 8.19 -5.12 -21.09
C CYS A 30 7.78 -5.06 -22.57
N LYS A 31 6.54 -5.45 -22.90
CA LYS A 31 6.05 -5.40 -24.29
C LYS A 31 5.86 -3.97 -24.81
N LEU A 32 5.46 -3.05 -23.94
CA LEU A 32 5.24 -1.65 -24.29
C LEU A 32 6.56 -0.86 -24.37
N GLY A 33 7.55 -1.25 -23.57
CA GLY A 33 8.73 -0.44 -23.30
C GLY A 33 8.45 0.64 -22.26
N HIS A 34 9.51 1.17 -21.65
CA HIS A 34 9.44 2.12 -20.53
C HIS A 34 8.61 3.37 -20.86
N ASP A 35 8.96 4.05 -21.96
CA ASP A 35 8.38 5.36 -22.30
C ASP A 35 6.89 5.26 -22.63
N ALA A 36 6.45 4.17 -23.26
CA ALA A 36 5.04 3.97 -23.56
C ALA A 36 4.23 3.42 -22.37
N ALA A 37 4.90 2.70 -21.46
CA ALA A 37 4.24 2.15 -20.29
C ALA A 37 4.00 3.18 -19.18
N LEU A 38 4.90 4.14 -19.00
CA LEU A 38 4.86 5.10 -17.89
C LEU A 38 3.59 5.98 -17.89
N PRO A 39 3.13 6.58 -19.00
CA PRO A 39 1.85 7.30 -19.03
C PRO A 39 0.65 6.42 -18.67
N ILE A 40 0.66 5.15 -19.08
CA ILE A 40 -0.42 4.20 -18.77
C ILE A 40 -0.40 3.84 -17.27
N ILE A 41 0.77 3.68 -16.67
CA ILE A 41 0.92 3.47 -15.22
C ILE A 41 0.39 4.69 -14.46
N ALA A 42 0.74 5.89 -14.91
CA ALA A 42 0.29 7.15 -14.33
C ALA A 42 -1.24 7.29 -14.36
N GLU A 43 -1.89 6.98 -15.49
CA GLU A 43 -3.35 6.96 -15.63
C GLU A 43 -4.00 5.92 -14.71
N ARG A 44 -3.43 4.72 -14.64
CA ARG A 44 -3.94 3.66 -13.75
C ARG A 44 -3.80 4.01 -12.28
N THR A 45 -2.68 4.63 -11.90
CA THR A 45 -2.45 5.12 -10.53
C THR A 45 -3.48 6.19 -10.17
N GLU A 46 -3.74 7.15 -11.07
CA GLU A 46 -4.78 8.15 -10.88
C GLU A 46 -6.15 7.51 -10.67
N ASN A 47 -6.55 6.59 -11.57
CA ASN A 47 -7.80 5.84 -11.41
C ASN A 47 -7.88 5.12 -10.07
N ASN A 48 -6.79 4.46 -9.63
CA ASN A 48 -6.76 3.71 -8.39
C ASN A 48 -6.93 4.62 -7.16
N LEU A 49 -6.33 5.81 -7.18
CA LEU A 49 -6.53 6.82 -6.12
C LEU A 49 -7.97 7.34 -6.10
N LEU A 50 -8.58 7.61 -7.26
CA LEU A 50 -9.98 8.04 -7.35
C LEU A 50 -10.94 6.94 -6.85
N VAL A 51 -10.68 5.67 -7.18
CA VAL A 51 -11.42 4.53 -6.63
C VAL A 51 -11.28 4.46 -5.11
N THR A 52 -10.05 4.63 -4.60
CA THR A 52 -9.75 4.65 -3.16
C THR A 52 -10.53 5.77 -2.46
N GLU A 53 -10.55 6.97 -3.02
CA GLU A 53 -11.32 8.10 -2.51
C GLU A 53 -12.82 7.76 -2.35
N GLN A 54 -13.42 7.14 -3.37
CA GLN A 54 -14.83 6.76 -3.31
C GLN A 54 -15.11 5.67 -2.27
N ILE A 55 -14.18 4.72 -2.11
CA ILE A 55 -14.30 3.68 -1.07
C ILE A 55 -14.19 4.31 0.32
N ILE A 56 -13.24 5.21 0.54
CA ILE A 56 -13.09 5.93 1.82
C ILE A 56 -14.36 6.72 2.15
N LYS A 57 -14.94 7.43 1.17
CA LYS A 57 -16.21 8.15 1.34
C LYS A 57 -17.37 7.22 1.70
N LEU A 58 -17.45 6.05 1.08
CA LEU A 58 -18.43 5.03 1.44
C LEU A 58 -18.20 4.53 2.88
N CYS A 59 -16.96 4.23 3.26
CA CYS A 59 -16.65 3.77 4.61
C CYS A 59 -17.02 4.82 5.66
N ALA A 60 -16.69 6.10 5.43
CA ALA A 60 -17.07 7.20 6.30
C ALA A 60 -18.59 7.28 6.49
N SER A 61 -19.38 7.20 5.41
CA SER A 61 -20.85 7.25 5.46
C SER A 61 -21.49 6.09 6.23
N LYS A 62 -20.75 4.99 6.41
CA LYS A 62 -21.20 3.78 7.13
C LYS A 62 -20.58 3.65 8.53
N GLY A 63 -19.65 4.53 8.90
CA GLY A 63 -18.86 4.39 10.13
C GLY A 63 -17.91 3.18 10.11
N TRP A 64 -17.48 2.76 8.93
CA TRP A 64 -16.58 1.63 8.72
C TRP A 64 -15.12 2.08 8.67
N THR A 65 -14.22 1.13 8.96
CA THR A 65 -12.78 1.28 8.67
C THR A 65 -12.47 0.80 7.26
N TYR A 66 -11.31 1.19 6.73
CA TYR A 66 -10.90 0.77 5.39
C TYR A 66 -9.50 0.17 5.39
N ARG A 67 -9.35 -1.03 4.84
CA ARG A 67 -8.04 -1.60 4.49
C ARG A 67 -7.72 -1.23 3.05
N VAL A 68 -6.76 -0.31 2.88
CA VAL A 68 -6.30 0.21 1.59
C VAL A 68 -5.72 -0.94 0.75
N SER A 69 -6.02 -0.94 -0.55
CA SER A 69 -5.49 -1.93 -1.48
C SER A 69 -3.98 -1.73 -1.69
N SER A 70 -3.21 -2.81 -1.72
CA SER A 70 -1.80 -2.81 -2.13
C SER A 70 -1.59 -2.53 -3.63
N CYS A 71 -2.68 -2.54 -4.43
CA CYS A 71 -2.62 -2.34 -5.88
C CYS A 71 -2.69 -0.87 -6.32
N LEU A 72 -2.48 0.13 -5.42
CA LEU A 72 -2.59 1.54 -5.78
C LEU A 72 -1.60 1.95 -6.88
N PHE A 73 -0.36 1.49 -6.75
CA PHE A 73 0.76 1.87 -7.60
C PHE A 73 1.29 0.67 -8.40
N PRO A 74 0.81 0.46 -9.64
CA PRO A 74 1.31 -0.65 -10.46
C PRO A 74 2.81 -0.54 -10.68
N LEU A 75 3.57 -1.56 -10.31
CA LEU A 75 5.01 -1.73 -10.52
C LEU A 75 5.96 -0.72 -9.84
N LEU A 76 5.48 0.23 -9.02
CA LEU A 76 6.33 1.28 -8.44
C LEU A 76 7.47 0.71 -7.58
N THR A 77 7.21 -0.36 -6.81
CA THR A 77 8.23 -1.02 -5.97
C THR A 77 8.96 -2.14 -6.71
N TYR A 78 8.59 -2.42 -7.96
CA TYR A 78 9.18 -3.53 -8.70
C TYR A 78 10.53 -3.16 -9.31
N LYS A 79 11.62 -3.67 -8.74
CA LYS A 79 13.01 -3.32 -9.05
C LYS A 79 13.41 -3.30 -10.54
N HIS A 80 12.69 -4.05 -11.38
CA HIS A 80 12.98 -4.13 -12.82
C HIS A 80 12.21 -3.12 -13.66
N ALA A 81 11.23 -2.42 -13.08
CA ALA A 81 10.48 -1.37 -13.78
C ALA A 81 11.25 -0.04 -13.84
N LYS A 82 12.15 0.21 -12.88
CA LYS A 82 13.13 1.31 -12.84
C LYS A 82 12.52 2.69 -13.10
N PHE A 83 11.47 3.03 -12.39
CA PHE A 83 10.92 4.39 -12.35
C PHE A 83 10.54 4.75 -10.92
N GLU A 84 10.47 6.04 -10.64
CA GLU A 84 10.07 6.60 -9.36
C GLU A 84 8.72 7.32 -9.49
N TYR A 85 8.12 7.66 -8.34
CA TYR A 85 6.84 8.36 -8.29
C TYR A 85 6.82 9.65 -9.12
N HIS A 86 7.90 10.44 -9.06
CA HIS A 86 8.01 11.73 -9.76
C HIS A 86 8.30 11.61 -11.26
N ASP A 87 8.63 10.41 -11.74
CA ASP A 87 8.75 10.15 -13.19
C ASP A 87 7.38 10.04 -13.87
N MET A 88 6.32 9.80 -13.09
CA MET A 88 4.96 9.78 -13.65
C MET A 88 4.54 11.16 -14.13
N PRO A 89 4.07 11.32 -15.40
CA PRO A 89 3.78 12.62 -15.99
C PRO A 89 2.69 13.43 -15.26
N ASN A 90 1.85 12.75 -14.47
CA ASN A 90 0.76 13.36 -13.72
C ASN A 90 1.02 13.42 -12.19
N TRP A 91 2.26 13.27 -11.73
CA TRP A 91 2.57 13.15 -10.28
C TRP A 91 2.04 14.35 -9.46
N VAL A 92 2.02 15.57 -10.01
CA VAL A 92 1.44 16.76 -9.34
C VAL A 92 -0.05 16.54 -9.10
N LYS A 93 -0.78 16.06 -10.11
CA LYS A 93 -2.21 15.74 -9.99
C LYS A 93 -2.46 14.61 -8.98
N LEU A 94 -1.58 13.62 -8.93
CA LEU A 94 -1.66 12.56 -7.93
C LEU A 94 -1.50 13.13 -6.51
N ASP A 95 -0.59 14.07 -6.30
CA ASP A 95 -0.42 14.76 -5.02
C ASP A 95 -1.65 15.58 -4.61
N GLU A 96 -2.32 16.25 -5.55
CA GLU A 96 -3.59 16.92 -5.29
C GLU A 96 -4.70 15.96 -4.85
N ILE A 97 -4.77 14.77 -5.49
CA ILE A 97 -5.72 13.72 -5.11
C ILE A 97 -5.38 13.19 -3.71
N PHE A 98 -4.12 12.93 -3.42
CA PHE A 98 -3.69 12.52 -2.09
C PHE A 98 -4.07 13.53 -1.01
N LEU A 99 -3.79 14.81 -1.24
CA LEU A 99 -4.13 15.87 -0.29
C LEU A 99 -5.63 15.92 -0.01
N ARG A 100 -6.45 15.78 -1.05
CA ARG A 100 -7.91 15.72 -0.92
C ARG A 100 -8.38 14.51 -0.11
N ILE A 101 -7.78 13.34 -0.35
CA ILE A 101 -8.07 12.12 0.41
C ILE A 101 -7.64 12.29 1.86
N ALA A 102 -6.42 12.80 2.10
CA ALA A 102 -5.88 12.99 3.45
C ALA A 102 -6.76 13.93 4.29
N ASN A 103 -7.16 15.06 3.73
CA ASN A 103 -8.07 15.99 4.39
C ASN A 103 -9.38 15.29 4.75
N PHE A 104 -9.96 14.54 3.80
CA PHE A 104 -11.21 13.81 4.03
C PHE A 104 -11.07 12.74 5.14
N VAL A 105 -9.96 11.99 5.14
CA VAL A 105 -9.65 10.97 6.17
C VAL A 105 -9.56 11.61 7.55
N CYS A 106 -8.83 12.72 7.66
CA CYS A 106 -8.67 13.46 8.92
C CYS A 106 -10.00 14.07 9.40
N ASP A 107 -10.71 14.79 8.53
CA ASP A 107 -11.94 15.51 8.90
C ASP A 107 -13.07 14.55 9.33
N ASN A 108 -13.11 13.35 8.75
CA ASN A 108 -14.14 12.35 9.03
C ASN A 108 -13.66 11.23 9.99
N ASN A 109 -12.44 11.34 10.50
CA ASN A 109 -11.84 10.35 11.41
C ASN A 109 -11.96 8.91 10.89
N VAL A 110 -11.67 8.71 9.60
CA VAL A 110 -11.73 7.40 8.96
C VAL A 110 -10.48 6.61 9.31
N ARG A 111 -10.62 5.50 10.03
CA ARG A 111 -9.48 4.63 10.31
C ARG A 111 -9.10 3.86 9.03
N ILE A 112 -7.87 4.05 8.58
CA ILE A 112 -7.30 3.31 7.46
C ILE A 112 -6.21 2.35 7.93
N SER A 113 -5.99 1.27 7.19
CA SER A 113 -4.93 0.28 7.41
C SER A 113 -4.44 -0.24 6.07
N CYS A 114 -3.31 -0.90 6.01
CA CYS A 114 -2.89 -1.63 4.82
C CYS A 114 -2.29 -2.99 5.18
N HIS A 115 -2.19 -3.84 4.18
CA HIS A 115 -1.62 -5.17 4.30
C HIS A 115 -0.83 -5.46 3.03
N PRO A 116 0.50 -5.32 3.07
CA PRO A 116 1.38 -5.73 1.99
C PRO A 116 1.17 -7.19 1.61
N ASP A 117 1.57 -7.56 0.39
CA ASP A 117 1.44 -8.94 -0.10
C ASP A 117 2.13 -9.93 0.87
N GLN A 118 1.59 -11.13 0.97
CA GLN A 118 2.10 -12.23 1.82
C GLN A 118 3.54 -12.65 1.54
N PHE A 119 4.11 -12.23 0.40
CA PHE A 119 5.51 -12.48 0.06
C PHE A 119 6.50 -11.51 0.74
N ASN A 120 6.02 -10.57 1.53
CA ASN A 120 6.82 -9.64 2.33
C ASN A 120 7.19 -10.30 3.67
N VAL A 121 8.42 -10.80 3.77
CA VAL A 121 8.91 -11.62 4.88
C VAL A 121 10.19 -11.03 5.47
N LEU A 122 10.07 -10.28 6.58
CA LEU A 122 11.24 -9.69 7.28
C LEU A 122 12.17 -10.76 7.87
N ALA A 123 11.64 -11.90 8.32
CA ALA A 123 12.44 -12.98 8.92
C ALA A 123 13.04 -13.96 7.90
N SER A 124 13.03 -13.62 6.60
CA SER A 124 13.57 -14.50 5.55
C SER A 124 15.07 -14.77 5.75
N ASN A 125 15.50 -16.00 5.41
CA ASN A 125 16.92 -16.36 5.31
C ASN A 125 17.57 -15.83 4.01
N ASN A 126 16.76 -15.36 3.04
CA ASN A 126 17.25 -14.81 1.79
C ASN A 126 17.34 -13.28 1.91
N PRO A 127 18.54 -12.67 1.85
CA PRO A 127 18.74 -11.23 1.96
C PRO A 127 17.96 -10.44 0.89
N ASP A 128 17.87 -10.95 -0.35
CA ASP A 128 17.12 -10.30 -1.42
C ASP A 128 15.61 -10.19 -1.12
N VAL A 129 15.05 -11.15 -0.37
CA VAL A 129 13.66 -11.10 0.08
C VAL A 129 13.50 -10.05 1.16
N VAL A 130 14.43 -9.98 2.11
CA VAL A 130 14.42 -8.96 3.17
C VAL A 130 14.53 -7.57 2.57
N ASP A 131 15.46 -7.35 1.64
CA ASP A 131 15.66 -6.05 0.99
C ASP A 131 14.40 -5.58 0.25
N ARG A 132 13.77 -6.46 -0.52
CA ARG A 132 12.50 -6.16 -1.19
C ARG A 132 11.39 -5.86 -0.20
N THR A 133 11.33 -6.63 0.90
CA THR A 133 10.33 -6.42 1.94
C THR A 133 10.48 -5.05 2.60
N VAL A 134 11.70 -4.62 2.91
CA VAL A 134 11.96 -3.29 3.47
C VAL A 134 11.51 -2.19 2.49
N ILE A 135 11.85 -2.30 1.20
CA ILE A 135 11.42 -1.34 0.16
C ILE A 135 9.89 -1.28 0.09
N GLU A 136 9.22 -2.43 0.10
CA GLU A 136 7.77 -2.51 0.04
C GLU A 136 7.10 -1.89 1.29
N LEU A 137 7.65 -2.14 2.48
CA LEU A 137 7.16 -1.54 3.71
C LEU A 137 7.37 -0.02 3.75
N GLU A 138 8.52 0.47 3.27
CA GLU A 138 8.76 1.92 3.14
C GLU A 138 7.77 2.58 2.19
N HIS A 139 7.46 1.94 1.07
CA HIS A 139 6.43 2.41 0.15
C HIS A 139 5.05 2.46 0.82
N HIS A 140 4.66 1.41 1.55
CA HIS A 140 3.39 1.39 2.28
C HIS A 140 3.35 2.47 3.37
N GLY A 141 4.44 2.66 4.12
CA GLY A 141 4.55 3.73 5.11
C GLY A 141 4.40 5.12 4.49
N TRP A 142 5.05 5.37 3.34
CA TRP A 142 4.91 6.60 2.57
C TRP A 142 3.47 6.80 2.05
N MET A 143 2.88 5.77 1.49
CA MET A 143 1.50 5.79 1.01
C MET A 143 0.51 6.13 2.13
N MET A 144 0.68 5.53 3.32
CA MET A 144 -0.18 5.81 4.47
C MET A 144 -0.02 7.24 4.99
N ASP A 145 1.21 7.83 4.97
CA ASP A 145 1.42 9.25 5.25
C ASP A 145 0.66 10.13 4.24
N LYS A 146 0.78 9.83 2.94
CA LYS A 146 0.08 10.57 1.87
C LYS A 146 -1.44 10.49 1.95
N LEU A 147 -1.99 9.39 2.49
CA LEU A 147 -3.43 9.20 2.68
C LEU A 147 -3.97 9.81 3.98
N GLY A 148 -3.14 10.49 4.77
CA GLY A 148 -3.55 11.13 6.02
C GLY A 148 -3.60 10.19 7.22
N GLY A 149 -2.99 9.02 7.14
CA GLY A 149 -2.84 8.12 8.27
C GLY A 149 -1.83 8.63 9.29
N ASP A 150 -2.15 8.53 10.57
CA ASP A 150 -1.21 8.85 11.63
C ASP A 150 -0.06 7.82 11.72
N ARG A 151 1.02 8.16 12.41
CA ARG A 151 2.15 7.25 12.63
C ARG A 151 1.99 6.47 13.93
N SER A 152 0.93 5.67 14.02
CA SER A 152 0.62 4.85 15.19
C SER A 152 -0.06 3.53 14.79
N HIS A 153 -0.33 2.69 15.78
CA HIS A 153 -1.11 1.46 15.60
C HIS A 153 -2.57 1.71 15.19
N ASN A 154 -3.03 2.95 15.20
CA ASN A 154 -4.35 3.30 14.68
C ASN A 154 -4.40 3.21 13.14
N THR A 155 -3.24 3.36 12.48
CA THR A 155 -3.07 3.24 11.03
C THR A 155 -2.07 2.12 10.70
N PRO A 156 -2.39 0.84 10.99
CA PRO A 156 -1.41 -0.24 10.97
C PRO A 156 -1.03 -0.67 9.55
N ILE A 157 0.22 -1.12 9.43
CA ILE A 157 0.73 -1.92 8.32
C ILE A 157 0.82 -3.35 8.84
N ASN A 158 -0.12 -4.21 8.44
CA ASN A 158 -0.18 -5.59 8.89
C ASN A 158 0.70 -6.48 8.02
N ILE A 159 1.52 -7.31 8.63
CA ILE A 159 2.31 -8.33 7.91
C ILE A 159 2.23 -9.67 8.61
N HIS A 160 2.46 -10.74 7.86
CA HIS A 160 2.67 -12.05 8.43
C HIS A 160 4.14 -12.28 8.79
N PRO A 161 4.48 -12.97 9.89
CA PRO A 161 5.86 -13.34 10.20
C PRO A 161 6.44 -14.30 9.16
N ALA A 162 5.58 -15.05 8.50
CA ALA A 162 5.72 -15.85 7.27
C ALA A 162 6.86 -16.89 7.24
N THR A 163 7.40 -17.29 8.39
CA THR A 163 8.23 -18.49 8.45
C THR A 163 7.94 -19.28 9.72
N SER A 164 7.62 -20.53 9.53
CA SER A 164 7.40 -21.51 10.62
C SER A 164 8.53 -22.51 10.71
N LYS A 165 9.54 -22.44 9.81
CA LYS A 165 10.66 -23.38 9.76
C LYS A 165 11.92 -22.75 10.36
N GLY A 166 12.46 -23.41 11.41
CA GLY A 166 13.69 -23.02 12.09
C GLY A 166 13.49 -22.72 13.57
N ASP A 167 14.56 -22.36 14.25
CA ASP A 167 14.52 -21.98 15.65
C ASP A 167 13.76 -20.65 15.81
N PRO A 168 12.75 -20.58 16.72
CA PRO A 168 12.01 -19.35 16.98
C PRO A 168 12.89 -18.17 17.41
N ALA A 169 13.98 -18.41 18.15
CA ALA A 169 14.91 -17.38 18.57
C ALA A 169 15.65 -16.74 17.38
N ASP A 170 16.12 -17.59 16.45
CA ASP A 170 16.76 -17.12 15.21
C ASP A 170 15.78 -16.39 14.29
N ILE A 171 14.54 -16.84 14.20
CA ILE A 171 13.49 -16.16 13.44
C ILE A 171 13.22 -14.78 14.01
N SER A 172 13.05 -14.70 15.34
CA SER A 172 12.81 -13.43 16.04
C SER A 172 13.97 -12.45 15.88
N LYS A 173 15.21 -12.95 15.96
CA LYS A 173 16.41 -12.14 15.77
C LYS A 173 16.46 -11.55 14.35
N ARG A 174 16.30 -12.38 13.31
CA ARG A 174 16.27 -11.89 11.92
C ARG A 174 15.16 -10.89 11.67
N PHE A 175 13.96 -11.16 12.21
CA PHE A 175 12.84 -10.23 12.12
C PHE A 175 13.21 -8.88 12.72
N TYR A 176 13.76 -8.87 13.93
CA TYR A 176 14.14 -7.64 14.63
C TYR A 176 15.25 -6.88 13.90
N GLU A 177 16.28 -7.56 13.41
CA GLU A 177 17.37 -6.95 12.63
C GLU A 177 16.83 -6.28 11.33
N ALA A 178 15.92 -6.95 10.62
CA ALA A 178 15.28 -6.39 9.43
C ALA A 178 14.33 -5.24 9.78
N PHE A 179 13.55 -5.35 10.87
CA PHE A 179 12.69 -4.28 11.36
C PHE A 179 13.45 -3.01 11.71
N GLN A 180 14.66 -3.12 12.31
CA GLN A 180 15.51 -1.96 12.61
C GLN A 180 15.99 -1.21 11.35
N ARG A 181 15.96 -1.84 10.18
CA ARG A 181 16.27 -1.20 8.90
C ARG A 181 15.13 -0.33 8.37
N CYS A 182 13.92 -0.53 8.87
CA CYS A 182 12.76 0.26 8.48
C CYS A 182 12.79 1.64 9.13
N SER A 183 12.25 2.64 8.43
CA SER A 183 12.13 4.00 8.95
C SER A 183 11.11 4.10 10.10
N PRO A 184 11.14 5.18 10.90
CA PRO A 184 10.16 5.41 11.95
C PRO A 184 8.70 5.40 11.48
N ARG A 185 8.43 5.79 10.22
CA ARG A 185 7.08 5.75 9.64
C ARG A 185 6.52 4.33 9.50
N VAL A 186 7.39 3.35 9.28
CA VAL A 186 7.04 1.93 9.22
C VAL A 186 7.01 1.34 10.62
N GLN A 187 8.07 1.57 11.42
CA GLN A 187 8.22 0.99 12.75
C GLN A 187 7.04 1.33 13.67
N SER A 188 6.54 2.57 13.60
CA SER A 188 5.42 3.02 14.43
C SER A 188 4.06 2.40 14.04
N ARG A 189 3.95 1.80 12.86
CA ARG A 189 2.70 1.25 12.30
C ARG A 189 2.70 -0.27 12.16
N LEU A 190 3.88 -0.90 12.21
CA LEU A 190 4.00 -2.33 11.89
C LEU A 190 3.28 -3.18 12.93
N VAL A 191 2.40 -4.05 12.45
CA VAL A 191 1.66 -5.04 13.24
C VAL A 191 1.87 -6.41 12.63
N VAL A 192 2.14 -7.40 13.46
CA VAL A 192 2.34 -8.80 13.05
C VAL A 192 1.06 -9.59 13.34
N GLU A 193 0.54 -10.30 12.34
CA GLU A 193 -0.63 -11.19 12.44
C GLU A 193 -0.21 -12.65 12.56
#